data_07c840d871181e00191a60697a8b1ebc
#
_entry.id   07c840d871181e00191a60697a8b1ebc
#
_cell.length_a   1.000
_cell.length_b   1.000
_cell.length_c   1.000
_cell.angle_alpha   90.00
_cell.angle_beta   90.00
_cell.angle_gamma   90.00
#
_symmetry.space_group_name_H-M   'P 1'
#
loop_
_entity.id
_entity.type
_entity.pdbx_description
1 polymer ?
#
loop_
_entity_poly.entity_id
_entity_poly.type
_entity_poly.pdbx_seq_one_letter_code
_entity_poly.pdbx_strand_id
1 'polypeptide(L)'
;MSNLIVFPIIIPAITAIILIFIGKQPIIKRMVAFFGTLITFFVALYQFIQVFKHGTIYLELGNWKVPYSIVLVSDMLSVLLVLTTTLITLIMIYYSYQSIGIDRETYYYYTSVMFMLTGLNGAFTTGDIFNLFVFFEVFLISSYVLMIIGGTKIQLQESIKYILVNVTSSAFFVLAIGMLYSVIGSLNMADMSSRIDSLENQNIIVICAILFIFVFATKAGMFPLYFWLPGAYYAPPIPVLALFGALLTKVGVYALYRTYSLFFSQSGEFVHNILLILALLTIIFGCIGALAYRDMKKIIIYNIMIAVGVIIVGLAIFTKEATIGGIYYLIHDMIIKASLFMLIGIIMKVTNETDIRKIGGLIKDYPLLGFTYFIAALSLAGIPPLSGFYGKYFIVKAAMNEGYVMTAIIVLISSLVVLYSVINIFLQVFYGTGEKYIKPAINKMMFAAVLMTVLAVLFGVMSDALYPVIEKAALSIHSPETYVKALGVK
;
A
#
# COMPACT_ATOMS: atom_id res chain seq x y z
N MET A 1 13.38 0.98 -25.39
CA MET A 1 12.80 1.51 -24.16
C MET A 1 11.79 0.57 -23.50
N SER A 2 10.98 -0.17 -24.27
CA SER A 2 9.96 -1.09 -23.74
C SER A 2 10.50 -2.17 -22.79
N ASN A 3 11.65 -2.76 -23.06
CA ASN A 3 12.24 -3.83 -22.22
C ASN A 3 12.58 -3.38 -20.78
N LEU A 4 12.70 -2.08 -20.53
CA LEU A 4 12.98 -1.56 -19.18
C LEU A 4 11.87 -1.85 -18.17
N ILE A 5 10.63 -2.05 -18.64
CA ILE A 5 9.45 -2.29 -17.78
C ILE A 5 9.62 -3.56 -16.95
N VAL A 6 10.31 -4.55 -17.47
CA VAL A 6 10.48 -5.87 -16.82
C VAL A 6 11.46 -5.82 -15.64
N PHE A 7 12.46 -4.93 -15.67
CA PHE A 7 13.56 -4.96 -14.70
C PHE A 7 13.14 -4.77 -13.24
N PRO A 8 12.18 -3.89 -12.87
CA PRO A 8 11.70 -3.80 -11.49
C PRO A 8 11.04 -5.08 -10.96
N ILE A 9 10.68 -6.01 -11.84
CA ILE A 9 10.16 -7.34 -11.50
C ILE A 9 11.28 -8.36 -11.45
N ILE A 10 12.14 -8.39 -12.48
CA ILE A 10 13.18 -9.41 -12.64
C ILE A 10 14.34 -9.22 -11.65
N ILE A 11 14.78 -7.98 -11.39
CA ILE A 11 15.92 -7.73 -10.50
C ILE A 11 15.66 -8.25 -9.09
N PRO A 12 14.52 -7.91 -8.40
CA PRO A 12 14.25 -8.49 -7.10
C PRO A 12 14.01 -10.00 -7.15
N ALA A 13 13.44 -10.56 -8.24
CA ALA A 13 13.28 -12.01 -8.40
C ALA A 13 14.64 -12.72 -8.47
N ILE A 14 15.56 -12.24 -9.28
CA ILE A 14 16.94 -12.81 -9.37
C ILE A 14 17.65 -12.63 -8.02
N THR A 15 17.51 -11.47 -7.39
CA THR A 15 18.08 -11.22 -6.05
C THR A 15 17.56 -12.22 -5.03
N ALA A 16 16.25 -12.51 -5.04
CA ALA A 16 15.65 -13.52 -4.17
C ALA A 16 16.21 -14.92 -4.41
N ILE A 17 16.40 -15.32 -5.67
CA ILE A 17 17.00 -16.60 -6.05
C ILE A 17 18.44 -16.66 -5.55
N ILE A 18 19.27 -15.63 -5.78
CA ILE A 18 20.66 -15.57 -5.30
C ILE A 18 20.69 -15.73 -3.76
N LEU A 19 19.79 -15.07 -3.04
CA LEU A 19 19.70 -15.13 -1.59
C LEU A 19 19.39 -16.53 -1.04
N ILE A 20 18.73 -17.39 -1.81
CA ILE A 20 18.49 -18.80 -1.44
C ILE A 20 19.81 -19.57 -1.36
N PHE A 21 20.71 -19.34 -2.31
CA PHE A 21 22.01 -20.04 -2.39
C PHE A 21 23.05 -19.49 -1.40
N ILE A 22 22.85 -18.29 -0.84
CA ILE A 22 23.72 -17.72 0.19
C ILE A 22 23.39 -18.36 1.53
N GLY A 23 23.97 -19.43 1.93
CA GLY A 23 23.78 -20.13 3.19
C GLY A 23 23.47 -19.25 4.43
N LYS A 24 23.99 -19.57 5.60
CA LYS A 24 23.73 -18.84 6.87
C LYS A 24 24.67 -17.63 7.08
N GLN A 25 24.88 -16.80 6.08
CA GLN A 25 25.78 -15.64 6.14
C GLN A 25 24.99 -14.32 6.15
N PRO A 26 24.62 -13.77 7.32
CA PRO A 26 23.70 -12.63 7.40
C PRO A 26 24.27 -11.36 6.77
N ILE A 27 25.57 -11.12 6.87
CA ILE A 27 26.20 -9.92 6.28
C ILE A 27 26.09 -9.92 4.77
N ILE A 28 26.36 -11.05 4.11
CA ILE A 28 26.26 -11.17 2.65
C ILE A 28 24.79 -11.03 2.22
N LYS A 29 23.86 -11.66 2.93
CA LYS A 29 22.42 -11.51 2.66
C LYS A 29 21.97 -10.07 2.74
N ARG A 30 22.40 -9.32 3.75
CA ARG A 30 22.13 -7.87 3.90
C ARG A 30 22.62 -7.08 2.70
N MET A 31 23.87 -7.31 2.29
CA MET A 31 24.48 -6.61 1.15
C MET A 31 23.75 -6.92 -0.16
N VAL A 32 23.51 -8.19 -0.46
CA VAL A 32 22.84 -8.61 -1.68
C VAL A 32 21.41 -8.06 -1.74
N ALA A 33 20.63 -8.15 -0.66
CA ALA A 33 19.31 -7.59 -0.59
C ALA A 33 19.30 -6.06 -0.76
N PHE A 34 20.23 -5.36 -0.10
CA PHE A 34 20.34 -3.91 -0.20
C PHE A 34 20.70 -3.46 -1.62
N PHE A 35 21.74 -4.01 -2.22
CA PHE A 35 22.16 -3.63 -3.56
C PHE A 35 21.15 -4.05 -4.63
N GLY A 36 20.54 -5.23 -4.50
CA GLY A 36 19.46 -5.66 -5.40
C GLY A 36 18.28 -4.70 -5.39
N THR A 37 17.86 -4.26 -4.19
CA THR A 37 16.77 -3.26 -4.06
C THR A 37 17.22 -1.87 -4.52
N LEU A 38 18.46 -1.48 -4.27
CA LEU A 38 19.02 -0.20 -4.72
C LEU A 38 19.05 -0.12 -6.25
N ILE A 39 19.48 -1.19 -6.93
CA ILE A 39 19.46 -1.25 -8.41
C ILE A 39 18.00 -1.17 -8.90
N THR A 40 17.08 -1.91 -8.26
CA THR A 40 15.65 -1.85 -8.60
C THR A 40 15.10 -0.43 -8.44
N PHE A 41 15.48 0.28 -7.38
CA PHE A 41 15.07 1.67 -7.15
C PHE A 41 15.57 2.62 -8.25
N PHE A 42 16.83 2.53 -8.66
CA PHE A 42 17.35 3.38 -9.75
C PHE A 42 16.68 3.09 -11.09
N VAL A 43 16.38 1.83 -11.37
CA VAL A 43 15.63 1.46 -12.58
C VAL A 43 14.21 2.00 -12.51
N ALA A 44 13.52 1.88 -11.37
CA ALA A 44 12.19 2.45 -11.17
C ALA A 44 12.18 3.98 -11.29
N LEU A 45 13.21 4.66 -10.76
CA LEU A 45 13.38 6.11 -10.90
C LEU A 45 13.59 6.50 -12.37
N TYR A 46 14.40 5.76 -13.11
CA TYR A 46 14.60 6.00 -14.53
C TYR A 46 13.30 5.79 -15.33
N GLN A 47 12.54 4.73 -15.05
CA GLN A 47 11.23 4.51 -15.66
C GLN A 47 10.24 5.63 -15.34
N PHE A 48 10.21 6.10 -14.10
CA PHE A 48 9.39 7.23 -13.71
C PHE A 48 9.69 8.49 -14.54
N ILE A 49 10.98 8.80 -14.72
CA ILE A 49 11.40 9.95 -15.55
C ILE A 49 10.98 9.76 -17.02
N GLN A 50 11.11 8.55 -17.56
CA GLN A 50 10.73 8.26 -18.95
C GLN A 50 9.21 8.40 -19.14
N VAL A 51 8.41 7.80 -18.27
CA VAL A 51 6.94 7.88 -18.33
C VAL A 51 6.46 9.33 -18.12
N PHE A 52 7.10 10.09 -17.23
CA PHE A 52 6.76 11.49 -17.01
C PHE A 52 6.99 12.34 -18.27
N LYS A 53 8.05 12.08 -19.05
CA LYS A 53 8.44 12.83 -20.26
C LYS A 53 7.70 12.36 -21.51
N HIS A 54 7.53 11.05 -21.69
CA HIS A 54 7.10 10.44 -22.96
C HIS A 54 5.70 9.80 -22.88
N GLY A 55 5.08 9.76 -21.69
CA GLY A 55 3.79 9.10 -21.49
C GLY A 55 3.91 7.61 -21.20
N THR A 56 2.80 6.90 -21.32
CA THR A 56 2.69 5.46 -21.02
C THR A 56 3.60 4.62 -21.90
N ILE A 57 4.36 3.71 -21.29
CA ILE A 57 5.23 2.75 -21.95
C ILE A 57 4.66 1.35 -21.74
N TYR A 58 4.69 0.50 -22.77
CA TYR A 58 4.23 -0.89 -22.65
C TYR A 58 5.21 -1.87 -23.30
N LEU A 59 5.07 -3.12 -22.92
CA LEU A 59 5.86 -4.24 -23.44
C LEU A 59 4.97 -5.46 -23.67
N GLU A 60 4.90 -5.91 -24.91
CA GLU A 60 4.26 -7.17 -25.31
C GLU A 60 5.24 -8.32 -25.08
N LEU A 61 4.89 -9.27 -24.20
CA LEU A 61 5.74 -10.42 -23.92
C LEU A 61 5.65 -11.45 -25.06
N GLY A 62 6.80 -11.98 -25.44
CA GLY A 62 6.90 -13.02 -26.50
C GLY A 62 6.67 -12.53 -27.91
N ASN A 63 6.66 -11.22 -28.18
CA ASN A 63 6.37 -10.61 -29.50
C ASN A 63 4.97 -10.95 -30.06
N TRP A 64 4.06 -11.40 -29.24
CA TRP A 64 2.65 -11.55 -29.61
C TRP A 64 1.94 -10.21 -29.46
N LYS A 65 1.08 -9.88 -30.41
CA LYS A 65 0.29 -8.62 -30.35
C LYS A 65 -0.89 -8.76 -29.41
N VAL A 66 -1.34 -7.61 -28.87
CA VAL A 66 -2.63 -7.50 -28.18
C VAL A 66 -3.75 -8.01 -29.10
N PRO A 67 -4.70 -8.83 -28.61
CA PRO A 67 -4.98 -9.19 -27.21
C PRO A 67 -4.32 -10.52 -26.75
N TYR A 68 -3.49 -11.16 -27.55
CA TYR A 68 -2.99 -12.51 -27.30
C TYR A 68 -1.71 -12.55 -26.41
N SER A 69 -1.06 -11.40 -26.22
CA SER A 69 0.12 -11.31 -25.35
C SER A 69 -0.24 -10.89 -23.94
N ILE A 70 0.54 -11.37 -22.97
CA ILE A 70 0.61 -10.71 -21.66
C ILE A 70 1.35 -9.39 -21.87
N VAL A 71 0.73 -8.29 -21.50
CA VAL A 71 1.29 -6.95 -21.64
C VAL A 71 1.68 -6.41 -20.29
N LEU A 72 2.88 -5.86 -20.18
CA LEU A 72 3.28 -5.03 -19.06
C LEU A 72 3.10 -3.56 -19.45
N VAL A 73 2.47 -2.77 -18.58
CA VAL A 73 2.16 -1.37 -18.82
C VAL A 73 2.70 -0.52 -17.68
N SER A 74 3.45 0.49 -18.02
CA SER A 74 3.95 1.50 -17.09
C SER A 74 3.32 2.85 -17.43
N ASP A 75 2.21 3.14 -16.82
CA ASP A 75 1.61 4.46 -16.80
C ASP A 75 2.07 5.26 -15.57
N MET A 76 1.62 6.49 -15.43
CA MET A 76 2.09 7.36 -14.36
C MET A 76 1.73 6.85 -12.96
N LEU A 77 0.56 6.22 -12.77
CA LEU A 77 0.19 5.61 -11.50
C LEU A 77 1.07 4.39 -11.19
N SER A 78 1.27 3.49 -12.16
CA SER A 78 2.10 2.29 -12.00
C SER A 78 3.52 2.63 -11.58
N VAL A 79 4.19 3.54 -12.31
CA VAL A 79 5.59 3.88 -12.00
C VAL A 79 5.74 4.61 -10.69
N LEU A 80 4.76 5.42 -10.30
CA LEU A 80 4.74 6.11 -9.01
C LEU A 80 4.64 5.12 -7.85
N LEU A 81 3.79 4.10 -7.97
CA LEU A 81 3.63 3.03 -6.97
C LEU A 81 4.86 2.13 -6.92
N VAL A 82 5.44 1.73 -8.05
CA VAL A 82 6.67 0.95 -8.13
C VAL A 82 7.84 1.70 -7.48
N LEU A 83 7.99 3.00 -7.79
CA LEU A 83 9.04 3.83 -7.20
C LEU A 83 8.88 3.96 -5.68
N THR A 84 7.67 4.24 -5.20
CA THR A 84 7.39 4.37 -3.77
C THR A 84 7.61 3.04 -3.04
N THR A 85 7.16 1.92 -3.62
CA THR A 85 7.32 0.58 -3.04
C THR A 85 8.79 0.18 -2.92
N THR A 86 9.58 0.41 -3.97
CA THR A 86 11.02 0.10 -3.94
C THR A 86 11.78 0.98 -2.96
N LEU A 87 11.44 2.26 -2.86
CA LEU A 87 12.02 3.20 -1.90
C LEU A 87 11.74 2.76 -0.45
N ILE A 88 10.48 2.45 -0.14
CA ILE A 88 10.08 1.97 1.20
C ILE A 88 10.82 0.67 1.53
N THR A 89 10.87 -0.27 0.59
CA THR A 89 11.55 -1.56 0.79
C THR A 89 13.04 -1.38 1.03
N LEU A 90 13.70 -0.48 0.29
CA LEU A 90 15.12 -0.16 0.45
C LEU A 90 15.44 0.36 1.86
N ILE A 91 14.67 1.34 2.33
CA ILE A 91 14.85 1.92 3.67
C ILE A 91 14.52 0.89 4.74
N MET A 92 13.51 0.03 4.50
CA MET A 92 13.12 -1.03 5.44
C MET A 92 14.19 -2.13 5.57
N ILE A 93 14.86 -2.51 4.48
CA ILE A 93 16.00 -3.44 4.54
C ILE A 93 17.10 -2.88 5.44
N TYR A 94 17.44 -1.61 5.30
CA TYR A 94 18.43 -0.97 6.18
C TYR A 94 17.98 -0.91 7.64
N TYR A 95 16.70 -0.60 7.90
CA TYR A 95 16.09 -0.64 9.23
C TYR A 95 16.18 -2.03 9.87
N SER A 96 15.95 -3.08 9.07
CA SER A 96 15.90 -4.47 9.53
C SER A 96 17.23 -4.98 10.11
N TYR A 97 18.38 -4.39 9.74
CA TYR A 97 19.70 -4.79 10.22
C TYR A 97 19.84 -4.76 11.75
N GLN A 98 19.06 -3.94 12.44
CA GLN A 98 19.07 -3.84 13.89
C GLN A 98 17.75 -4.27 14.55
N SER A 99 16.70 -4.56 13.77
CA SER A 99 15.37 -4.80 14.31
C SER A 99 14.86 -6.24 14.18
N ILE A 100 15.32 -7.02 13.18
CA ILE A 100 14.76 -8.34 12.91
C ILE A 100 15.36 -9.45 13.77
N GLY A 101 16.64 -9.34 14.13
CA GLY A 101 17.43 -10.36 14.82
C GLY A 101 18.13 -11.34 13.88
N ILE A 102 19.33 -11.78 14.27
CA ILE A 102 20.23 -12.62 13.44
C ILE A 102 19.56 -13.94 13.07
N ASP A 103 18.84 -14.58 13.98
CA ASP A 103 18.19 -15.86 13.74
C ASP A 103 17.18 -15.77 12.61
N ARG A 104 16.33 -14.72 12.59
CA ARG A 104 15.34 -14.51 11.54
C ARG A 104 15.97 -14.12 10.21
N GLU A 105 17.11 -13.42 10.21
CA GLU A 105 17.87 -13.10 8.99
C GLU A 105 18.44 -14.35 8.32
N THR A 106 18.81 -15.36 9.08
CA THR A 106 19.29 -16.64 8.53
C THR A 106 18.18 -17.44 7.86
N TYR A 107 16.93 -17.28 8.30
CA TYR A 107 15.75 -17.93 7.75
C TYR A 107 15.04 -17.06 6.70
N TYR A 108 15.41 -17.10 5.48
CA TYR A 108 14.71 -16.57 4.29
C TYR A 108 13.99 -15.20 4.41
N TYR A 109 14.30 -14.37 5.43
CA TYR A 109 13.67 -13.05 5.60
C TYR A 109 13.88 -12.17 4.37
N TYR A 110 15.13 -11.95 3.95
CA TYR A 110 15.43 -11.12 2.78
C TYR A 110 14.94 -11.73 1.48
N THR A 111 15.01 -13.05 1.34
CA THR A 111 14.47 -13.78 0.19
C THR A 111 12.97 -13.51 0.02
N SER A 112 12.21 -13.64 1.10
CA SER A 112 10.76 -13.40 1.08
C SER A 112 10.42 -11.94 0.85
N VAL A 113 11.20 -10.99 1.38
CA VAL A 113 11.04 -9.56 1.08
C VAL A 113 11.26 -9.29 -0.41
N MET A 114 12.26 -9.90 -1.03
CA MET A 114 12.53 -9.74 -2.47
C MET A 114 11.43 -10.35 -3.34
N PHE A 115 10.92 -11.56 -3.03
CA PHE A 115 9.78 -12.13 -3.74
C PHE A 115 8.50 -11.31 -3.54
N MET A 116 8.27 -10.78 -2.34
CA MET A 116 7.17 -9.86 -2.09
C MET A 116 7.28 -8.61 -2.97
N LEU A 117 8.48 -8.01 -3.07
CA LEU A 117 8.74 -6.86 -3.93
C LEU A 117 8.51 -7.19 -5.41
N THR A 118 8.93 -8.39 -5.86
CA THR A 118 8.67 -8.90 -7.21
C THR A 118 7.17 -8.92 -7.51
N GLY A 119 6.38 -9.53 -6.62
CA GLY A 119 4.92 -9.62 -6.79
C GLY A 119 4.23 -8.27 -6.77
N LEU A 120 4.65 -7.37 -5.87
CA LEU A 120 4.10 -6.00 -5.78
C LEU A 120 4.38 -5.20 -7.07
N ASN A 121 5.63 -5.18 -7.52
CA ASN A 121 6.01 -4.46 -8.74
C ASN A 121 5.32 -5.05 -9.98
N GLY A 122 5.19 -6.38 -10.04
CA GLY A 122 4.45 -7.06 -11.10
C GLY A 122 2.96 -6.72 -11.11
N ALA A 123 2.33 -6.68 -9.94
CA ALA A 123 0.91 -6.32 -9.81
C ALA A 123 0.64 -4.87 -10.26
N PHE A 124 1.56 -3.93 -9.97
CA PHE A 124 1.43 -2.54 -10.40
C PHE A 124 1.67 -2.32 -11.89
N THR A 125 2.39 -3.22 -12.56
CA THR A 125 2.81 -3.03 -13.96
C THR A 125 2.09 -3.93 -14.95
N THR A 126 1.35 -4.94 -14.50
CA THR A 126 0.63 -5.82 -15.43
C THR A 126 -0.57 -5.13 -16.08
N GLY A 127 -0.73 -5.34 -17.40
CA GLY A 127 -1.90 -4.96 -18.17
C GLY A 127 -2.83 -6.14 -18.51
N ASP A 128 -2.66 -7.27 -17.82
CA ASP A 128 -3.47 -8.48 -17.98
C ASP A 128 -4.09 -8.86 -16.64
N ILE A 129 -5.40 -9.14 -16.62
CA ILE A 129 -6.13 -9.36 -15.38
C ILE A 129 -5.81 -10.71 -14.72
N PHE A 130 -5.50 -11.74 -15.52
CA PHE A 130 -5.09 -13.03 -14.99
C PHE A 130 -3.65 -12.98 -14.47
N ASN A 131 -2.78 -12.27 -15.17
CA ASN A 131 -1.42 -12.04 -14.71
C ASN A 131 -1.39 -11.18 -13.42
N LEU A 132 -2.36 -10.27 -13.24
CA LEU A 132 -2.57 -9.57 -11.96
C LEU A 132 -2.85 -10.57 -10.84
N PHE A 133 -3.72 -11.56 -11.05
CA PHE A 133 -3.95 -12.64 -10.10
C PHE A 133 -2.66 -13.39 -9.78
N VAL A 134 -1.87 -13.76 -10.77
CA VAL A 134 -0.58 -14.47 -10.56
C VAL A 134 0.37 -13.66 -9.68
N PHE A 135 0.54 -12.36 -9.94
CA PHE A 135 1.39 -11.50 -9.10
C PHE A 135 0.83 -11.31 -7.69
N PHE A 136 -0.50 -11.31 -7.52
CA PHE A 136 -1.11 -11.34 -6.19
C PHE A 136 -0.69 -12.60 -5.42
N GLU A 137 -0.72 -13.79 -6.04
CA GLU A 137 -0.28 -15.03 -5.40
C GLU A 137 1.21 -14.99 -5.03
N VAL A 138 2.07 -14.45 -5.89
CA VAL A 138 3.52 -14.33 -5.62
C VAL A 138 3.79 -13.52 -4.36
N PHE A 139 3.21 -12.32 -4.20
CA PHE A 139 3.46 -11.53 -3.00
C PHE A 139 2.72 -12.07 -1.77
N LEU A 140 1.54 -12.70 -1.93
CA LEU A 140 0.80 -13.30 -0.84
C LEU A 140 1.56 -14.48 -0.23
N ILE A 141 2.05 -15.44 -1.04
CA ILE A 141 2.86 -16.56 -0.55
C ILE A 141 4.09 -16.03 0.19
N SER A 142 4.78 -15.04 -0.36
CA SER A 142 5.92 -14.41 0.30
C SER A 142 5.54 -13.76 1.63
N SER A 143 4.37 -13.13 1.70
CA SER A 143 3.85 -12.53 2.94
C SER A 143 3.50 -13.58 3.99
N TYR A 144 3.02 -14.78 3.59
CA TYR A 144 2.76 -15.89 4.52
C TYR A 144 4.05 -16.33 5.21
N VAL A 145 5.15 -16.46 4.45
CA VAL A 145 6.46 -16.81 5.02
C VAL A 145 6.94 -15.71 5.99
N LEU A 146 6.82 -14.44 5.60
CA LEU A 146 7.22 -13.31 6.45
C LEU A 146 6.40 -13.23 7.74
N MET A 147 5.14 -13.62 7.71
CA MET A 147 4.26 -13.57 8.86
C MET A 147 4.61 -14.60 9.91
N ILE A 148 5.00 -15.82 9.53
CA ILE A 148 5.37 -16.91 10.43
C ILE A 148 6.83 -16.85 10.89
N ILE A 149 7.62 -15.93 10.38
CA ILE A 149 9.06 -15.83 10.66
C ILE A 149 9.29 -15.52 12.15
N GLY A 150 9.78 -16.50 12.89
CA GLY A 150 9.93 -16.44 14.34
C GLY A 150 9.13 -17.51 15.11
N GLY A 151 8.12 -18.13 14.48
CA GLY A 151 7.44 -19.33 14.98
C GLY A 151 6.68 -19.17 16.29
N THR A 152 6.29 -17.95 16.69
CA THR A 152 5.53 -17.75 17.93
C THR A 152 4.07 -18.23 17.77
N LYS A 153 3.46 -18.67 18.89
CA LYS A 153 2.06 -19.16 18.89
C LYS A 153 1.09 -18.15 18.24
N ILE A 154 1.25 -16.86 18.53
CA ILE A 154 0.42 -15.78 17.98
C ILE A 154 0.63 -15.67 16.47
N GLN A 155 1.87 -15.73 15.98
CA GLN A 155 2.17 -15.69 14.56
C GLN A 155 1.50 -16.85 13.82
N LEU A 156 1.62 -18.08 14.31
CA LEU A 156 1.01 -19.24 13.69
C LEU A 156 -0.52 -19.14 13.68
N GLN A 157 -1.13 -18.71 14.78
CA GLN A 157 -2.57 -18.58 14.91
C GLN A 157 -3.16 -17.51 13.96
N GLU A 158 -2.54 -16.35 13.88
CA GLU A 158 -3.01 -15.26 13.01
C GLU A 158 -2.64 -15.52 11.53
N SER A 159 -1.55 -16.27 11.26
CA SER A 159 -1.21 -16.70 9.90
C SER A 159 -2.27 -17.60 9.29
N ILE A 160 -2.80 -18.54 10.05
CA ILE A 160 -3.86 -19.47 9.56
C ILE A 160 -5.08 -18.64 9.12
N LYS A 161 -5.52 -17.68 9.94
CA LYS A 161 -6.64 -16.79 9.58
C LYS A 161 -6.33 -15.98 8.32
N TYR A 162 -5.14 -15.41 8.25
CA TYR A 162 -4.69 -14.62 7.12
C TYR A 162 -4.66 -15.43 5.82
N ILE A 163 -4.08 -16.64 5.87
CA ILE A 163 -4.01 -17.55 4.72
C ILE A 163 -5.41 -17.95 4.26
N LEU A 164 -6.27 -18.40 5.17
CA LEU A 164 -7.63 -18.86 4.82
C LEU A 164 -8.44 -17.75 4.14
N VAL A 165 -8.42 -16.54 4.67
CA VAL A 165 -9.15 -15.40 4.08
C VAL A 165 -8.60 -15.04 2.71
N ASN A 166 -7.27 -15.00 2.55
CA ASN A 166 -6.67 -14.65 1.27
C ASN A 166 -6.85 -15.73 0.21
N VAL A 167 -6.71 -17.02 0.54
CA VAL A 167 -6.96 -18.14 -0.39
C VAL A 167 -8.42 -18.13 -0.85
N THR A 168 -9.37 -17.92 0.07
CA THR A 168 -10.80 -17.78 -0.29
C THR A 168 -11.01 -16.60 -1.23
N SER A 169 -10.46 -15.44 -0.91
CA SER A 169 -10.54 -14.25 -1.79
C SER A 169 -9.92 -14.51 -3.17
N SER A 170 -8.80 -15.23 -3.23
CA SER A 170 -8.15 -15.60 -4.49
C SER A 170 -8.98 -16.55 -5.34
N ALA A 171 -9.69 -17.50 -4.73
CA ALA A 171 -10.62 -18.38 -5.43
C ALA A 171 -11.77 -17.58 -6.08
N PHE A 172 -12.35 -16.62 -5.36
CA PHE A 172 -13.35 -15.70 -5.93
C PHE A 172 -12.78 -14.80 -7.02
N PHE A 173 -11.50 -14.42 -6.94
CA PHE A 173 -10.85 -13.63 -7.98
C PHE A 173 -10.77 -14.41 -9.31
N VAL A 174 -10.31 -15.66 -9.27
CA VAL A 174 -10.28 -16.53 -10.46
C VAL A 174 -11.68 -16.76 -11.02
N LEU A 175 -12.67 -16.98 -10.16
CA LEU A 175 -14.07 -17.13 -10.57
C LEU A 175 -14.57 -15.87 -11.29
N ALA A 176 -14.32 -14.69 -10.73
CA ALA A 176 -14.73 -13.41 -11.34
C ALA A 176 -14.02 -13.17 -12.68
N ILE A 177 -12.73 -13.51 -12.81
CA ILE A 177 -11.99 -13.46 -14.08
C ILE A 177 -12.61 -14.42 -15.10
N GLY A 178 -12.93 -15.65 -14.69
CA GLY A 178 -13.57 -16.65 -15.56
C GLY A 178 -14.93 -16.20 -16.09
N MET A 179 -15.74 -15.55 -15.24
CA MET A 179 -17.02 -14.96 -15.65
C MET A 179 -16.82 -13.83 -16.65
N LEU A 180 -15.88 -12.89 -16.40
CA LEU A 180 -15.57 -11.83 -17.36
C LEU A 180 -15.07 -12.40 -18.69
N TYR A 181 -14.16 -13.37 -18.63
CA TYR A 181 -13.60 -14.00 -19.83
C TYR A 181 -14.66 -14.70 -20.67
N SER A 182 -15.64 -15.35 -20.06
CA SER A 182 -16.74 -16.04 -20.78
C SER A 182 -17.61 -15.10 -21.61
N VAL A 183 -17.69 -13.82 -21.21
CA VAL A 183 -18.50 -12.80 -21.90
C VAL A 183 -17.68 -11.94 -22.85
N ILE A 184 -16.47 -11.56 -22.44
CA ILE A 184 -15.62 -10.61 -23.15
C ILE A 184 -14.67 -11.34 -24.13
N GLY A 185 -14.21 -12.56 -23.76
CA GLY A 185 -13.27 -13.37 -24.57
C GLY A 185 -11.84 -12.85 -24.56
N SER A 186 -11.47 -11.99 -23.60
CA SER A 186 -10.12 -11.41 -23.46
C SER A 186 -9.70 -11.32 -22.01
N LEU A 187 -8.37 -11.37 -21.74
CA LEU A 187 -7.76 -11.14 -20.43
C LEU A 187 -6.91 -9.86 -20.42
N ASN A 188 -6.66 -9.27 -21.58
CA ASN A 188 -5.95 -8.02 -21.70
C ASN A 188 -6.83 -6.86 -21.24
N MET A 189 -6.39 -6.06 -20.27
CA MET A 189 -7.21 -5.02 -19.64
C MET A 189 -7.66 -3.93 -20.61
N ALA A 190 -6.84 -3.58 -21.60
CA ALA A 190 -7.21 -2.56 -22.59
C ALA A 190 -8.26 -3.09 -23.58
N ASP A 191 -8.09 -4.31 -24.07
CA ASP A 191 -9.02 -4.97 -24.97
C ASP A 191 -10.36 -5.27 -24.28
N MET A 192 -10.31 -5.69 -22.98
CA MET A 192 -11.51 -5.83 -22.16
C MET A 192 -12.28 -4.52 -22.03
N SER A 193 -11.60 -3.41 -21.73
CA SER A 193 -12.22 -2.09 -21.60
C SER A 193 -12.97 -1.69 -22.86
N SER A 194 -12.37 -1.84 -24.05
CA SER A 194 -13.00 -1.50 -25.33
C SER A 194 -14.20 -2.40 -25.67
N ARG A 195 -14.16 -3.69 -25.28
CA ARG A 195 -15.25 -4.64 -25.54
C ARG A 195 -16.44 -4.49 -24.60
N ILE A 196 -16.18 -4.13 -23.32
CA ILE A 196 -17.24 -3.91 -22.33
C ILE A 196 -18.17 -2.78 -22.78
N ASP A 197 -17.63 -1.73 -23.38
CA ASP A 197 -18.42 -0.60 -23.89
C ASP A 197 -19.39 -0.99 -25.01
N SER A 198 -19.12 -2.11 -25.71
CA SER A 198 -19.95 -2.62 -26.82
C SER A 198 -20.99 -3.68 -26.41
N LEU A 199 -21.02 -4.08 -25.13
CA LEU A 199 -21.92 -5.15 -24.65
C LEU A 199 -23.38 -4.63 -24.48
N GLU A 200 -24.34 -5.34 -25.06
CA GLU A 200 -25.78 -5.04 -24.92
C GLU A 200 -26.31 -5.34 -23.51
N ASN A 201 -25.79 -6.39 -22.83
CA ASN A 201 -26.25 -6.81 -21.52
C ASN A 201 -25.18 -6.57 -20.45
N GLN A 202 -25.33 -5.50 -19.69
CA GLN A 202 -24.41 -5.11 -18.63
C GLN A 202 -24.66 -5.78 -17.28
N ASN A 203 -25.71 -6.60 -17.11
CA ASN A 203 -26.01 -7.23 -15.81
C ASN A 203 -24.89 -8.13 -15.31
N ILE A 204 -24.22 -8.87 -16.20
CA ILE A 204 -23.08 -9.73 -15.83
C ILE A 204 -21.90 -8.87 -15.38
N ILE A 205 -21.69 -7.72 -16.01
CA ILE A 205 -20.63 -6.79 -15.63
C ILE A 205 -20.85 -6.24 -14.22
N VAL A 206 -22.08 -5.92 -13.85
CA VAL A 206 -22.43 -5.50 -12.47
C VAL A 206 -22.16 -6.61 -11.45
N ILE A 207 -22.50 -7.87 -11.76
CA ILE A 207 -22.21 -9.02 -10.89
C ILE A 207 -20.69 -9.17 -10.74
N CYS A 208 -19.93 -9.11 -11.82
CA CYS A 208 -18.48 -9.14 -11.78
C CYS A 208 -17.90 -7.98 -10.96
N ALA A 209 -18.44 -6.76 -11.11
CA ALA A 209 -18.03 -5.61 -10.32
C ALA A 209 -18.18 -5.87 -8.80
N ILE A 210 -19.31 -6.45 -8.37
CA ILE A 210 -19.53 -6.82 -6.97
C ILE A 210 -18.54 -7.89 -6.50
N LEU A 211 -18.23 -8.89 -7.32
CA LEU A 211 -17.23 -9.90 -7.00
C LEU A 211 -15.82 -9.29 -6.89
N PHE A 212 -15.46 -8.35 -7.77
CA PHE A 212 -14.19 -7.62 -7.69
C PHE A 212 -14.13 -6.73 -6.44
N ILE A 213 -15.26 -6.08 -6.04
CA ILE A 213 -15.32 -5.38 -4.74
C ILE A 213 -15.02 -6.37 -3.62
N PHE A 214 -15.69 -7.52 -3.56
CA PHE A 214 -15.45 -8.52 -2.52
C PHE A 214 -13.98 -8.93 -2.45
N VAL A 215 -13.36 -9.24 -3.59
CA VAL A 215 -11.96 -9.68 -3.67
C VAL A 215 -11.01 -8.59 -3.19
N PHE A 216 -11.09 -7.40 -3.78
CA PHE A 216 -10.13 -6.34 -3.49
C PHE A 216 -10.41 -5.62 -2.18
N ALA A 217 -11.66 -5.53 -1.72
CA ALA A 217 -12.01 -5.06 -0.39
C ALA A 217 -11.45 -6.00 0.70
N THR A 218 -11.49 -7.33 0.48
CA THR A 218 -10.83 -8.28 1.37
C THR A 218 -9.33 -8.00 1.46
N LYS A 219 -8.64 -7.83 0.32
CA LYS A 219 -7.20 -7.58 0.26
C LYS A 219 -6.82 -6.19 0.79
N ALA A 220 -7.66 -5.19 0.61
CA ALA A 220 -7.47 -3.84 1.15
C ALA A 220 -7.81 -3.72 2.65
N GLY A 221 -8.53 -4.69 3.22
CA GLY A 221 -8.99 -4.65 4.60
C GLY A 221 -10.15 -3.68 4.83
N MET A 222 -11.13 -3.64 3.90
CA MET A 222 -12.34 -2.84 4.01
C MET A 222 -13.44 -3.54 4.81
N PHE A 223 -14.36 -2.76 5.37
CA PHE A 223 -15.56 -3.29 6.01
C PHE A 223 -16.44 -4.05 4.98
N PRO A 224 -17.06 -5.18 5.35
CA PRO A 224 -16.96 -5.91 6.63
C PRO A 224 -15.79 -6.90 6.67
N LEU A 225 -14.98 -6.99 5.62
CA LEU A 225 -13.99 -8.04 5.38
C LEU A 225 -12.62 -7.79 6.06
N TYR A 226 -12.52 -6.77 6.92
CA TYR A 226 -11.28 -6.35 7.58
C TYR A 226 -10.87 -7.18 8.80
N PHE A 227 -11.71 -8.11 9.28
CA PHE A 227 -11.55 -8.80 10.58
C PHE A 227 -10.21 -9.55 10.73
N TRP A 228 -9.57 -9.92 9.63
CA TRP A 228 -8.26 -10.57 9.63
C TRP A 228 -7.11 -9.60 9.88
N LEU A 229 -7.26 -8.33 9.47
CA LEU A 229 -6.18 -7.36 9.39
C LEU A 229 -5.59 -6.98 10.76
N PRO A 230 -6.37 -6.69 11.82
CA PRO A 230 -5.80 -6.30 13.11
C PRO A 230 -4.94 -7.39 13.76
N GLY A 231 -5.32 -8.66 13.62
CA GLY A 231 -4.56 -9.79 14.15
C GLY A 231 -3.33 -10.11 13.28
N ALA A 232 -3.52 -10.23 11.98
CA ALA A 232 -2.47 -10.56 11.03
C ALA A 232 -1.34 -9.52 10.99
N TYR A 233 -1.67 -8.24 11.14
CA TYR A 233 -0.65 -7.18 11.18
C TYR A 233 -0.03 -6.99 12.55
N TYR A 234 -0.71 -7.41 13.63
CA TYR A 234 -0.15 -7.34 14.98
C TYR A 234 0.94 -8.39 15.22
N ALA A 235 0.79 -9.59 14.67
CA ALA A 235 1.59 -10.76 15.00
C ALA A 235 3.06 -10.72 14.49
N PRO A 236 3.37 -10.27 13.25
CA PRO A 236 4.72 -10.33 12.71
C PRO A 236 5.68 -9.34 13.38
N PRO A 237 7.02 -9.54 13.19
CA PRO A 237 8.03 -8.58 13.61
C PRO A 237 7.81 -7.20 12.98
N ILE A 238 8.27 -6.16 13.67
CA ILE A 238 8.06 -4.76 13.24
C ILE A 238 8.47 -4.47 11.79
N PRO A 239 9.62 -4.91 11.26
CA PRO A 239 9.95 -4.65 9.85
C PRO A 239 8.94 -5.26 8.87
N VAL A 240 8.41 -6.43 9.19
CA VAL A 240 7.36 -7.09 8.39
C VAL A 240 6.04 -6.33 8.50
N LEU A 241 5.63 -5.97 9.73
CA LEU A 241 4.44 -5.14 9.96
C LEU A 241 4.50 -3.82 9.20
N ALA A 242 5.65 -3.15 9.20
CA ALA A 242 5.83 -1.88 8.51
C ALA A 242 5.68 -2.04 6.97
N LEU A 243 6.25 -3.11 6.39
CA LEU A 243 6.06 -3.44 4.98
C LEU A 243 4.59 -3.77 4.66
N PHE A 244 3.93 -4.57 5.50
CA PHE A 244 2.52 -4.94 5.29
C PHE A 244 1.61 -3.71 5.39
N GLY A 245 1.78 -2.91 6.44
CA GLY A 245 0.98 -1.70 6.65
C GLY A 245 1.18 -0.62 5.58
N ALA A 246 2.39 -0.52 5.05
CA ALA A 246 2.70 0.44 3.98
C ALA A 246 2.27 -0.04 2.59
N LEU A 247 2.38 -1.34 2.28
CA LEU A 247 2.34 -1.84 0.90
C LEU A 247 1.16 -2.75 0.60
N LEU A 248 0.89 -3.80 1.42
CA LEU A 248 -0.03 -4.87 1.01
C LEU A 248 -1.48 -4.40 0.79
N THR A 249 -2.04 -3.62 1.72
CA THR A 249 -3.40 -3.09 1.57
C THR A 249 -3.53 -2.18 0.35
N LYS A 250 -2.45 -1.49 -0.03
CA LYS A 250 -2.42 -0.54 -1.15
C LYS A 250 -2.47 -1.22 -2.52
N VAL A 251 -2.02 -2.47 -2.62
CA VAL A 251 -2.20 -3.25 -3.85
C VAL A 251 -3.68 -3.57 -4.10
N GLY A 252 -4.43 -3.91 -3.04
CA GLY A 252 -5.88 -4.08 -3.13
C GLY A 252 -6.60 -2.79 -3.55
N VAL A 253 -6.18 -1.65 -2.96
CA VAL A 253 -6.68 -0.33 -3.35
C VAL A 253 -6.33 0.01 -4.80
N TYR A 254 -5.08 -0.21 -5.23
CA TYR A 254 -4.67 -0.03 -6.63
C TYR A 254 -5.51 -0.87 -7.59
N ALA A 255 -5.74 -2.14 -7.25
CA ALA A 255 -6.55 -3.03 -8.08
C ALA A 255 -7.99 -2.53 -8.22
N LEU A 256 -8.59 -1.97 -7.15
CA LEU A 256 -9.88 -1.27 -7.24
C LEU A 256 -9.81 -0.07 -8.19
N TYR A 257 -8.84 0.84 -8.01
CA TYR A 257 -8.68 1.99 -8.90
C TYR A 257 -8.55 1.56 -10.36
N ARG A 258 -7.69 0.57 -10.65
CA ARG A 258 -7.42 0.10 -12.01
C ARG A 258 -8.63 -0.58 -12.65
N THR A 259 -9.25 -1.52 -11.95
CA THR A 259 -10.37 -2.29 -12.52
C THR A 259 -11.64 -1.46 -12.63
N TYR A 260 -11.90 -0.58 -11.66
CA TYR A 260 -13.08 0.30 -11.71
C TYR A 260 -12.97 1.37 -12.77
N SER A 261 -11.78 1.89 -13.03
CA SER A 261 -11.61 2.83 -14.14
C SER A 261 -11.75 2.18 -15.51
N LEU A 262 -11.23 0.96 -15.70
CA LEU A 262 -11.18 0.30 -16.99
C LEU A 262 -12.44 -0.50 -17.32
N PHE A 263 -13.06 -1.17 -16.32
CA PHE A 263 -14.12 -2.13 -16.59
C PHE A 263 -15.49 -1.69 -16.05
N PHE A 264 -15.50 -0.90 -14.97
CA PHE A 264 -16.74 -0.66 -14.21
C PHE A 264 -17.11 0.82 -14.11
N SER A 265 -16.43 1.70 -14.85
CA SER A 265 -16.74 3.14 -14.86
C SER A 265 -18.17 3.43 -15.32
N GLN A 266 -18.73 2.60 -16.20
CA GLN A 266 -20.09 2.70 -16.73
C GLN A 266 -21.10 1.80 -16.03
N SER A 267 -20.69 1.01 -15.01
CA SER A 267 -21.60 0.06 -14.31
C SER A 267 -22.67 0.74 -13.44
N GLY A 268 -22.83 2.06 -13.56
CA GLY A 268 -23.88 2.86 -12.97
C GLY A 268 -23.62 3.32 -11.53
N GLU A 269 -24.45 4.25 -11.08
CA GLU A 269 -24.41 4.83 -9.73
C GLU A 269 -24.49 3.78 -8.61
N PHE A 270 -25.13 2.65 -8.87
CA PHE A 270 -25.32 1.57 -7.89
C PHE A 270 -23.98 1.04 -7.35
N VAL A 271 -23.03 0.75 -8.23
CA VAL A 271 -21.72 0.18 -7.85
C VAL A 271 -20.87 1.23 -7.12
N HIS A 272 -20.88 2.48 -7.58
CA HIS A 272 -20.20 3.59 -6.92
C HIS A 272 -20.76 3.86 -5.52
N ASN A 273 -22.09 3.81 -5.36
CA ASN A 273 -22.75 3.96 -4.08
C ASN A 273 -22.39 2.83 -3.10
N ILE A 274 -22.30 1.57 -3.56
CA ILE A 274 -21.81 0.45 -2.73
C ILE A 274 -20.39 0.73 -2.26
N LEU A 275 -19.48 1.12 -3.14
CA LEU A 275 -18.10 1.46 -2.78
C LEU A 275 -18.05 2.60 -1.77
N LEU A 276 -18.85 3.64 -1.96
CA LEU A 276 -18.92 4.78 -1.05
C LEU A 276 -19.39 4.36 0.34
N ILE A 277 -20.47 3.58 0.43
CA ILE A 277 -21.00 3.08 1.70
C ILE A 277 -19.96 2.22 2.43
N LEU A 278 -19.33 1.27 1.71
CA LEU A 278 -18.28 0.41 2.29
C LEU A 278 -17.06 1.21 2.75
N ALA A 279 -16.68 2.25 2.01
CA ALA A 279 -15.59 3.15 2.37
C ALA A 279 -15.92 3.94 3.66
N LEU A 280 -17.12 4.51 3.77
CA LEU A 280 -17.57 5.24 4.96
C LEU A 280 -17.64 4.34 6.19
N LEU A 281 -18.19 3.13 6.06
CA LEU A 281 -18.21 2.15 7.13
C LEU A 281 -16.79 1.74 7.54
N THR A 282 -15.86 1.58 6.58
CA THR A 282 -14.45 1.30 6.87
C THR A 282 -13.81 2.42 7.69
N ILE A 283 -14.09 3.69 7.38
CA ILE A 283 -13.63 4.84 8.16
C ILE A 283 -14.19 4.78 9.58
N ILE A 284 -15.51 4.58 9.73
CA ILE A 284 -16.19 4.57 11.03
C ILE A 284 -15.65 3.46 11.94
N PHE A 285 -15.58 2.21 11.43
CA PHE A 285 -15.07 1.09 12.21
C PHE A 285 -13.56 1.21 12.48
N GLY A 286 -12.79 1.79 11.56
CA GLY A 286 -11.41 2.16 11.79
C GLY A 286 -11.25 3.18 12.94
N CYS A 287 -12.10 4.21 12.99
CA CYS A 287 -12.11 5.21 14.05
C CYS A 287 -12.45 4.58 15.41
N ILE A 288 -13.48 3.73 15.46
CA ILE A 288 -13.85 3.01 16.69
C ILE A 288 -12.67 2.17 17.19
N GLY A 289 -12.01 1.42 16.30
CA GLY A 289 -10.86 0.60 16.68
C GLY A 289 -9.66 1.44 17.12
N ALA A 290 -9.35 2.55 16.47
CA ALA A 290 -8.24 3.43 16.85
C ALA A 290 -8.43 4.06 18.24
N LEU A 291 -9.67 4.30 18.67
CA LEU A 291 -10.02 4.84 19.99
C LEU A 291 -10.11 3.77 21.09
N ALA A 292 -10.49 2.54 20.73
CA ALA A 292 -10.77 1.47 21.68
C ALA A 292 -9.51 0.89 22.34
N TYR A 293 -8.37 0.90 21.62
CA TYR A 293 -7.15 0.26 22.07
C TYR A 293 -6.17 1.22 22.75
N ARG A 294 -5.29 0.66 23.62
CA ARG A 294 -4.18 1.34 24.28
C ARG A 294 -2.81 0.77 23.84
N ASP A 295 -2.82 -0.15 22.93
CA ASP A 295 -1.62 -0.73 22.31
C ASP A 295 -1.24 0.09 21.06
N MET A 296 0.00 0.60 21.03
CA MET A 296 0.49 1.46 19.95
C MET A 296 0.38 0.81 18.56
N LYS A 297 0.70 -0.50 18.46
CA LYS A 297 0.60 -1.23 17.19
C LYS A 297 -0.83 -1.27 16.69
N LYS A 298 -1.78 -1.64 17.58
CA LYS A 298 -3.20 -1.72 17.23
C LYS A 298 -3.76 -0.38 16.80
N ILE A 299 -3.41 0.70 17.52
CA ILE A 299 -3.86 2.05 17.18
C ILE A 299 -3.46 2.39 15.73
N ILE A 300 -2.18 2.17 15.34
CA ILE A 300 -1.73 2.50 13.98
C ILE A 300 -2.30 1.51 12.94
N ILE A 301 -2.53 0.24 13.30
CA ILE A 301 -3.18 -0.73 12.41
C ILE A 301 -4.62 -0.27 12.06
N TYR A 302 -5.41 0.17 13.06
CA TYR A 302 -6.74 0.71 12.77
C TYR A 302 -6.70 2.04 11.99
N ASN A 303 -5.64 2.83 12.15
CA ASN A 303 -5.41 3.99 11.28
C ASN A 303 -5.10 3.59 9.82
N ILE A 304 -4.65 2.35 9.51
CA ILE A 304 -4.57 1.86 8.12
C ILE A 304 -5.97 1.75 7.53
N MET A 305 -6.93 1.20 8.29
CA MET A 305 -8.32 1.06 7.83
C MET A 305 -8.95 2.43 7.53
N ILE A 306 -8.77 3.41 8.44
CA ILE A 306 -9.26 4.78 8.20
C ILE A 306 -8.70 5.31 6.87
N ALA A 307 -7.40 5.16 6.66
CA ALA A 307 -6.74 5.64 5.45
C ALA A 307 -7.26 4.93 4.18
N VAL A 308 -7.42 3.60 4.21
CA VAL A 308 -8.01 2.85 3.09
C VAL A 308 -9.41 3.36 2.78
N GLY A 309 -10.26 3.56 3.79
CA GLY A 309 -11.59 4.13 3.58
C GLY A 309 -11.55 5.51 2.92
N VAL A 310 -10.69 6.42 3.39
CA VAL A 310 -10.53 7.77 2.80
C VAL A 310 -10.06 7.70 1.34
N ILE A 311 -9.11 6.81 1.02
CA ILE A 311 -8.62 6.64 -0.35
C ILE A 311 -9.74 6.13 -1.26
N ILE A 312 -10.54 5.15 -0.80
CA ILE A 312 -11.65 4.59 -1.57
C ILE A 312 -12.80 5.59 -1.74
N VAL A 313 -13.02 6.52 -0.81
CA VAL A 313 -13.94 7.66 -1.04
C VAL A 313 -13.53 8.43 -2.29
N GLY A 314 -12.22 8.67 -2.49
CA GLY A 314 -11.71 9.31 -3.71
C GLY A 314 -12.04 8.55 -4.99
N LEU A 315 -12.03 7.21 -4.95
CA LEU A 315 -12.46 6.35 -6.07
C LEU A 315 -13.98 6.37 -6.25
N ALA A 316 -14.75 6.29 -5.17
CA ALA A 316 -16.20 6.17 -5.21
C ALA A 316 -16.89 7.43 -5.75
N ILE A 317 -16.35 8.63 -5.45
CA ILE A 317 -16.84 9.90 -6.01
C ILE A 317 -16.52 10.01 -7.50
N PHE A 318 -15.42 9.42 -7.94
CA PHE A 318 -14.95 9.31 -9.33
C PHE A 318 -14.89 10.63 -10.13
N THR A 319 -14.62 11.74 -9.47
CA THR A 319 -14.26 13.00 -10.14
C THR A 319 -12.74 13.14 -10.27
N LYS A 320 -12.28 13.97 -11.21
CA LYS A 320 -10.85 14.24 -11.38
C LYS A 320 -10.21 14.71 -10.07
N GLU A 321 -10.84 15.65 -9.36
CA GLU A 321 -10.35 16.17 -8.07
C GLU A 321 -10.31 15.08 -6.98
N ALA A 322 -11.36 14.26 -6.88
CA ALA A 322 -11.43 13.16 -5.93
C ALA A 322 -10.33 12.12 -6.19
N THR A 323 -10.08 11.79 -7.46
CA THR A 323 -9.05 10.84 -7.88
C THR A 323 -7.65 11.40 -7.58
N ILE A 324 -7.38 12.69 -7.84
CA ILE A 324 -6.13 13.36 -7.45
C ILE A 324 -5.92 13.24 -5.93
N GLY A 325 -6.95 13.56 -5.15
CA GLY A 325 -6.90 13.46 -3.69
C GLY A 325 -6.64 12.04 -3.21
N GLY A 326 -7.32 11.06 -3.80
CA GLY A 326 -7.15 9.64 -3.47
C GLY A 326 -5.75 9.13 -3.75
N ILE A 327 -5.17 9.42 -4.92
CA ILE A 327 -3.82 9.00 -5.30
C ILE A 327 -2.78 9.72 -4.42
N TYR A 328 -2.95 11.03 -4.18
CA TYR A 328 -2.07 11.77 -3.29
C TYR A 328 -2.05 11.16 -1.90
N TYR A 329 -3.24 10.87 -1.35
CA TYR A 329 -3.37 10.28 -0.01
C TYR A 329 -2.87 8.84 0.04
N LEU A 330 -2.98 8.08 -1.06
CA LEU A 330 -2.42 6.72 -1.20
C LEU A 330 -0.90 6.72 -1.00
N ILE A 331 -0.17 7.58 -1.74
CA ILE A 331 1.30 7.69 -1.64
C ILE A 331 1.71 8.22 -0.26
N HIS A 332 1.01 9.25 0.24
CA HIS A 332 1.22 9.74 1.59
C HIS A 332 1.11 8.60 2.63
N ASP A 333 0.03 7.81 2.58
CA ASP A 333 -0.22 6.75 3.55
C ASP A 333 0.84 5.64 3.49
N MET A 334 1.35 5.30 2.29
CA MET A 334 2.46 4.35 2.13
C MET A 334 3.70 4.82 2.90
N ILE A 335 4.11 6.08 2.72
CA ILE A 335 5.32 6.64 3.31
C ILE A 335 5.15 6.80 4.83
N ILE A 336 4.05 7.40 5.27
CA ILE A 336 3.85 7.74 6.68
C ILE A 336 3.59 6.51 7.56
N LYS A 337 2.91 5.46 7.05
CA LYS A 337 2.72 4.21 7.79
C LYS A 337 4.05 3.48 7.98
N ALA A 338 4.90 3.43 6.95
CA ALA A 338 6.25 2.88 7.11
C ALA A 338 7.02 3.62 8.21
N SER A 339 7.01 4.96 8.19
CA SER A 339 7.67 5.79 9.21
C SER A 339 7.15 5.49 10.62
N LEU A 340 5.83 5.54 10.82
CA LEU A 340 5.22 5.35 12.15
C LEU A 340 5.47 3.95 12.72
N PHE A 341 5.40 2.89 11.90
CA PHE A 341 5.73 1.55 12.38
C PHE A 341 7.23 1.40 12.71
N MET A 342 8.13 2.04 11.96
CA MET A 342 9.55 2.11 12.30
C MET A 342 9.74 2.78 13.67
N LEU A 343 9.10 3.92 13.91
CA LEU A 343 9.20 4.68 15.16
C LEU A 343 8.65 3.88 16.35
N ILE A 344 7.48 3.24 16.19
CA ILE A 344 6.93 2.33 17.21
C ILE A 344 7.89 1.17 17.48
N GLY A 345 8.52 0.61 16.45
CA GLY A 345 9.51 -0.44 16.62
C GLY A 345 10.72 -0.01 17.42
N ILE A 346 11.16 1.25 17.30
CA ILE A 346 12.23 1.81 18.12
C ILE A 346 11.75 1.97 19.57
N ILE A 347 10.53 2.53 19.77
CA ILE A 347 9.93 2.67 21.10
C ILE A 347 9.88 1.30 21.79
N MET A 348 9.33 0.28 21.13
CA MET A 348 9.24 -1.08 21.67
C MET A 348 10.61 -1.69 21.99
N LYS A 349 11.62 -1.42 21.18
CA LYS A 349 12.98 -1.93 21.42
C LYS A 349 13.64 -1.28 22.63
N VAL A 350 13.31 -0.03 22.92
CA VAL A 350 13.83 0.73 24.07
C VAL A 350 13.07 0.40 25.35
N THR A 351 11.73 0.29 25.26
CA THR A 351 10.85 0.15 26.42
C THR A 351 10.44 -1.29 26.73
N ASN A 352 10.54 -2.18 25.73
CA ASN A 352 10.04 -3.56 25.74
C ASN A 352 8.52 -3.66 26.01
N GLU A 353 7.76 -2.57 25.76
CA GLU A 353 6.33 -2.47 26.01
C GLU A 353 5.59 -1.98 24.76
N THR A 354 4.29 -2.30 24.66
CA THR A 354 3.37 -1.82 23.60
C THR A 354 2.22 -1.00 24.13
N ASP A 355 1.86 -1.18 25.42
CA ASP A 355 0.80 -0.45 26.09
C ASP A 355 1.28 0.95 26.50
N ILE A 356 0.65 1.99 25.92
CA ILE A 356 1.02 3.40 26.14
C ILE A 356 0.90 3.83 27.62
N ARG A 357 0.10 3.14 28.43
CA ARG A 357 -0.09 3.48 29.86
C ARG A 357 1.10 3.07 30.73
N LYS A 358 1.93 2.17 30.24
CA LYS A 358 3.10 1.64 30.96
C LYS A 358 4.39 2.35 30.59
N ILE A 359 4.35 3.30 29.68
CA ILE A 359 5.51 4.02 29.15
C ILE A 359 5.34 5.50 29.51
N GLY A 360 6.42 6.20 29.83
CA GLY A 360 6.39 7.64 30.07
C GLY A 360 7.78 8.25 30.09
N GLY A 361 7.89 9.58 29.88
CA GLY A 361 9.13 10.33 30.03
C GLY A 361 10.21 10.08 28.99
N LEU A 362 9.92 9.34 27.89
CA LEU A 362 10.90 8.92 26.90
C LEU A 362 11.60 10.09 26.18
N ILE A 363 10.99 11.28 26.16
CA ILE A 363 11.59 12.46 25.51
C ILE A 363 12.89 12.90 26.14
N LYS A 364 13.09 12.64 27.45
CA LYS A 364 14.31 13.02 28.18
C LYS A 364 15.54 12.24 27.69
N ASP A 365 15.36 10.94 27.42
CA ASP A 365 16.45 10.07 26.98
C ASP A 365 16.59 10.02 25.46
N TYR A 366 15.47 10.21 24.73
CA TYR A 366 15.40 10.09 23.27
C TYR A 366 14.65 11.26 22.61
N PRO A 367 15.14 12.51 22.71
CA PRO A 367 14.45 13.68 22.18
C PRO A 367 14.24 13.60 20.67
N LEU A 368 15.25 13.13 19.91
CA LEU A 368 15.14 12.97 18.44
C LEU A 368 14.00 12.02 18.05
N LEU A 369 13.82 10.92 18.79
CA LEU A 369 12.72 9.99 18.56
C LEU A 369 11.36 10.67 18.81
N GLY A 370 11.26 11.45 19.90
CA GLY A 370 10.05 12.20 20.23
C GLY A 370 9.66 13.22 19.16
N PHE A 371 10.60 14.05 18.72
CA PHE A 371 10.34 15.05 17.67
C PHE A 371 10.00 14.38 16.33
N THR A 372 10.71 13.31 15.96
CA THR A 372 10.43 12.59 14.71
C THR A 372 9.03 11.96 14.75
N TYR A 373 8.66 11.34 15.88
CA TYR A 373 7.32 10.78 16.07
C TYR A 373 6.25 11.87 15.99
N PHE A 374 6.46 13.01 16.65
CA PHE A 374 5.51 14.12 16.64
C PHE A 374 5.24 14.64 15.23
N ILE A 375 6.30 14.87 14.44
CA ILE A 375 6.16 15.29 13.03
C ILE A 375 5.41 14.24 12.21
N ALA A 376 5.75 12.96 12.37
CA ALA A 376 5.07 11.87 11.68
C ALA A 376 3.58 11.77 12.08
N ALA A 377 3.25 11.97 13.36
CA ALA A 377 1.90 11.99 13.88
C ALA A 377 1.06 13.14 13.28
N LEU A 378 1.61 14.35 13.26
CA LEU A 378 0.97 15.52 12.63
C LEU A 378 0.75 15.31 11.12
N SER A 379 1.72 14.68 10.44
CA SER A 379 1.60 14.35 9.02
C SER A 379 0.47 13.35 8.75
N LEU A 380 0.34 12.29 9.56
CA LEU A 380 -0.78 11.34 9.44
C LEU A 380 -2.13 12.00 9.67
N ALA A 381 -2.21 12.88 10.67
CA ALA A 381 -3.43 13.63 10.98
C ALA A 381 -3.87 14.53 9.82
N GLY A 382 -2.93 15.02 9.02
CA GLY A 382 -3.19 15.91 7.89
C GLY A 382 -3.16 17.39 8.27
N ILE A 383 -2.18 17.79 9.09
CA ILE A 383 -1.98 19.20 9.47
C ILE A 383 -1.12 19.89 8.39
N PRO A 384 -1.56 21.04 7.85
CA PRO A 384 -0.75 21.82 6.91
C PRO A 384 0.58 22.25 7.53
N PRO A 385 1.71 22.29 6.80
CA PRO A 385 1.89 22.00 5.38
C PRO A 385 2.30 20.54 5.10
N LEU A 386 2.00 19.59 5.98
CA LEU A 386 2.43 18.21 5.86
C LEU A 386 1.58 17.41 4.85
N SER A 387 2.14 16.31 4.35
CA SER A 387 1.62 15.56 3.20
C SER A 387 0.19 15.02 3.36
N GLY A 388 -0.25 14.69 4.57
CA GLY A 388 -1.61 14.18 4.80
C GLY A 388 -2.73 15.18 4.56
N PHE A 389 -2.42 16.49 4.52
CA PHE A 389 -3.40 17.53 4.30
C PHE A 389 -3.96 17.54 2.87
N TYR A 390 -3.09 17.56 1.88
CA TYR A 390 -3.50 17.80 0.49
C TYR A 390 -4.42 16.73 -0.07
N GLY A 391 -4.12 15.44 0.18
CA GLY A 391 -4.99 14.36 -0.28
C GLY A 391 -6.40 14.44 0.30
N LYS A 392 -6.51 14.68 1.61
CA LYS A 392 -7.82 14.85 2.27
C LYS A 392 -8.55 16.11 1.81
N TYR A 393 -7.82 17.21 1.61
CA TYR A 393 -8.39 18.47 1.12
C TYR A 393 -9.07 18.28 -0.23
N PHE A 394 -8.41 17.64 -1.21
CA PHE A 394 -9.01 17.41 -2.53
C PHE A 394 -10.21 16.46 -2.47
N ILE A 395 -10.16 15.40 -1.64
CA ILE A 395 -11.30 14.49 -1.45
C ILE A 395 -12.50 15.22 -0.83
N VAL A 396 -12.28 16.00 0.23
CA VAL A 396 -13.34 16.77 0.90
C VAL A 396 -13.92 17.84 -0.03
N LYS A 397 -13.07 18.55 -0.76
CA LYS A 397 -13.50 19.55 -1.74
C LYS A 397 -14.37 18.92 -2.83
N ALA A 398 -13.94 17.80 -3.40
CA ALA A 398 -14.70 17.06 -4.39
C ALA A 398 -16.04 16.56 -3.82
N ALA A 399 -16.05 16.00 -2.60
CA ALA A 399 -17.28 15.55 -1.95
C ALA A 399 -18.29 16.69 -1.74
N MET A 400 -17.81 17.87 -1.35
CA MET A 400 -18.68 19.05 -1.19
C MET A 400 -19.24 19.54 -2.54
N ASN A 401 -18.42 19.58 -3.58
CA ASN A 401 -18.83 20.03 -4.91
C ASN A 401 -19.90 19.12 -5.54
N GLU A 402 -19.80 17.81 -5.29
CA GLU A 402 -20.74 16.80 -5.80
C GLU A 402 -21.95 16.59 -4.86
N GLY A 403 -22.08 17.37 -3.79
CA GLY A 403 -23.23 17.29 -2.88
C GLY A 403 -23.12 16.17 -1.83
N TYR A 404 -22.02 15.43 -1.75
CA TYR A 404 -21.79 14.38 -0.74
C TYR A 404 -21.37 14.96 0.62
N VAL A 405 -22.16 15.87 1.19
CA VAL A 405 -21.86 16.62 2.43
C VAL A 405 -21.56 15.68 3.60
N MET A 406 -22.36 14.62 3.79
CA MET A 406 -22.13 13.65 4.89
C MET A 406 -20.79 12.91 4.74
N THR A 407 -20.38 12.60 3.52
CA THR A 407 -19.05 12.01 3.24
C THR A 407 -17.93 12.95 3.65
N ALA A 408 -18.03 14.23 3.30
CA ALA A 408 -17.05 15.25 3.68
C ALA A 408 -16.95 15.37 5.23
N ILE A 409 -18.09 15.41 5.94
CA ILE A 409 -18.14 15.47 7.40
C ILE A 409 -17.47 14.25 8.03
N ILE A 410 -17.76 13.03 7.55
CA ILE A 410 -17.16 11.79 8.07
C ILE A 410 -15.65 11.79 7.87
N VAL A 411 -15.14 12.22 6.70
CA VAL A 411 -13.70 12.33 6.44
C VAL A 411 -13.03 13.35 7.36
N LEU A 412 -13.66 14.50 7.61
CA LEU A 412 -13.14 15.52 8.54
C LEU A 412 -13.13 15.02 10.00
N ILE A 413 -14.21 14.41 10.47
CA ILE A 413 -14.28 13.82 11.81
C ILE A 413 -13.22 12.72 11.96
N SER A 414 -13.02 11.88 10.95
CA SER A 414 -11.99 10.85 10.97
C SER A 414 -10.59 11.45 11.15
N SER A 415 -10.31 12.62 10.56
CA SER A 415 -9.04 13.31 10.72
C SER A 415 -8.78 13.77 12.15
N LEU A 416 -9.83 14.23 12.86
CA LEU A 416 -9.76 14.57 14.29
C LEU A 416 -9.51 13.32 15.15
N VAL A 417 -10.18 12.20 14.83
CA VAL A 417 -9.95 10.93 15.54
C VAL A 417 -8.52 10.43 15.32
N VAL A 418 -8.01 10.49 14.09
CA VAL A 418 -6.61 10.16 13.77
C VAL A 418 -5.67 11.04 14.60
N LEU A 419 -5.86 12.36 14.59
CA LEU A 419 -5.06 13.30 15.38
C LEU A 419 -5.05 12.92 16.86
N TYR A 420 -6.24 12.73 17.45
CA TYR A 420 -6.36 12.34 18.85
C TYR A 420 -5.61 11.03 19.14
N SER A 421 -5.78 10.02 18.30
CA SER A 421 -5.18 8.69 18.50
C SER A 421 -3.66 8.73 18.53
N VAL A 422 -3.04 9.47 17.60
CA VAL A 422 -1.56 9.53 17.49
C VAL A 422 -0.94 10.53 18.47
N ILE A 423 -1.63 11.63 18.80
CA ILE A 423 -1.17 12.57 19.83
C ILE A 423 -1.30 11.96 21.23
N ASN A 424 -2.31 11.14 21.48
CA ASN A 424 -2.43 10.41 22.73
C ASN A 424 -1.23 9.45 22.94
N ILE A 425 -0.78 8.74 21.88
CA ILE A 425 0.47 7.95 21.95
C ILE A 425 1.66 8.88 22.29
N PHE A 426 1.77 10.03 21.62
CA PHE A 426 2.86 10.97 21.87
C PHE A 426 2.89 11.46 23.32
N LEU A 427 1.76 11.91 23.85
CA LEU A 427 1.66 12.45 25.21
C LEU A 427 1.96 11.37 26.26
N GLN A 428 1.41 10.17 26.11
CA GLN A 428 1.61 9.10 27.10
C GLN A 428 3.04 8.56 27.08
N VAL A 429 3.60 8.32 25.89
CA VAL A 429 4.91 7.67 25.74
C VAL A 429 6.07 8.62 26.03
N PHE A 430 6.00 9.86 25.54
CA PHE A 430 7.12 10.79 25.60
C PHE A 430 7.12 11.72 26.82
N TYR A 431 5.95 12.00 27.39
CA TYR A 431 5.81 12.83 28.59
C TYR A 431 5.44 11.99 29.82
N GLY A 432 5.38 12.64 30.96
CA GLY A 432 5.07 11.99 32.24
C GLY A 432 6.31 11.47 32.97
N THR A 433 6.06 10.66 34.01
CA THR A 433 7.11 10.02 34.84
C THR A 433 7.37 8.63 34.30
N GLY A 434 8.56 8.39 33.78
CA GLY A 434 9.00 7.08 33.28
C GLY A 434 10.15 6.49 34.10
N GLU A 435 10.33 5.17 33.97
CA GLU A 435 11.49 4.45 34.48
C GLU A 435 12.74 4.75 33.62
N LYS A 436 13.93 4.41 34.11
CA LYS A 436 15.14 4.45 33.30
C LYS A 436 15.10 3.34 32.23
N TYR A 437 15.14 3.72 30.97
CA TYR A 437 15.07 2.82 29.85
C TYR A 437 16.43 2.24 29.46
N ILE A 438 16.40 1.05 28.87
CA ILE A 438 17.59 0.40 28.30
C ILE A 438 18.10 1.27 27.13
N LYS A 439 19.42 1.35 26.96
CA LYS A 439 20.03 2.05 25.81
C LYS A 439 20.52 1.05 24.74
N PRO A 440 19.62 0.42 23.97
CA PRO A 440 20.02 -0.50 22.92
C PRO A 440 20.63 0.24 21.73
N ALA A 441 21.36 -0.50 20.88
CA ALA A 441 21.84 0.05 19.62
C ALA A 441 20.67 0.24 18.65
N ILE A 442 20.31 1.52 18.39
CA ILE A 442 19.18 1.91 17.53
C ILE A 442 19.57 2.85 16.38
N ASN A 443 20.86 3.16 16.21
CA ASN A 443 21.32 4.20 15.28
C ASN A 443 20.82 4.00 13.84
N LYS A 444 20.90 2.76 13.30
CA LYS A 444 20.44 2.45 11.95
C LYS A 444 18.92 2.53 11.84
N MET A 445 18.21 2.06 12.87
CA MET A 445 16.75 2.16 12.93
C MET A 445 16.31 3.61 12.98
N MET A 446 16.99 4.43 13.80
CA MET A 446 16.69 5.85 13.93
C MET A 446 16.94 6.62 12.63
N PHE A 447 18.09 6.36 11.97
CA PHE A 447 18.39 6.97 10.66
C PHE A 447 17.31 6.65 9.62
N ALA A 448 16.89 5.37 9.52
CA ALA A 448 15.84 4.95 8.59
C ALA A 448 14.49 5.63 8.88
N ALA A 449 14.10 5.69 10.15
CA ALA A 449 12.84 6.33 10.56
C ALA A 449 12.83 7.83 10.33
N VAL A 450 13.94 8.53 10.62
CA VAL A 450 14.10 9.96 10.34
C VAL A 450 14.05 10.22 8.84
N LEU A 451 14.80 9.44 8.05
CA LEU A 451 14.80 9.58 6.58
C LEU A 451 13.37 9.42 6.02
N MET A 452 12.63 8.43 6.50
CA MET A 452 11.25 8.19 6.05
C MET A 452 10.30 9.32 6.45
N THR A 453 10.47 9.88 7.66
CA THR A 453 9.70 11.04 8.11
C THR A 453 10.04 12.29 7.29
N VAL A 454 11.33 12.52 7.00
CA VAL A 454 11.77 13.64 6.14
C VAL A 454 11.15 13.52 4.75
N LEU A 455 11.13 12.33 4.16
CA LEU A 455 10.46 12.10 2.87
C LEU A 455 8.96 12.42 2.93
N ALA A 456 8.27 12.06 4.03
CA ALA A 456 6.87 12.44 4.23
C ALA A 456 6.67 13.96 4.33
N VAL A 457 7.57 14.66 5.02
CA VAL A 457 7.54 16.14 5.10
C VAL A 457 7.80 16.76 3.74
N LEU A 458 8.82 16.32 3.02
CA LEU A 458 9.14 16.81 1.67
C LEU A 458 7.98 16.58 0.70
N PHE A 459 7.31 15.42 0.78
CA PHE A 459 6.13 15.14 -0.03
C PHE A 459 4.97 16.11 0.23
N GLY A 460 4.87 16.66 1.45
CA GLY A 460 3.92 17.73 1.79
C GLY A 460 4.36 19.11 1.32
N VAL A 461 5.56 19.53 1.74
CA VAL A 461 6.07 20.89 1.43
C VAL A 461 6.25 21.12 -0.07
N MET A 462 6.62 20.08 -0.81
CA MET A 462 6.78 20.14 -2.28
C MET A 462 5.49 19.80 -3.04
N SER A 463 4.32 19.96 -2.44
CA SER A 463 3.02 19.59 -3.04
C SER A 463 2.81 20.22 -4.42
N ASP A 464 3.18 21.49 -4.62
CA ASP A 464 3.04 22.19 -5.90
C ASP A 464 3.88 21.56 -7.01
N ALA A 465 5.11 21.14 -6.69
CA ALA A 465 5.98 20.45 -7.64
C ALA A 465 5.51 19.02 -7.94
N LEU A 466 4.83 18.38 -6.99
CA LEU A 466 4.30 17.02 -7.14
C LEU A 466 2.91 16.99 -7.78
N TYR A 467 2.17 18.09 -7.74
CA TYR A 467 0.83 18.16 -8.29
C TYR A 467 0.73 17.68 -9.76
N PRO A 468 1.61 18.12 -10.68
CA PRO A 468 1.56 17.65 -12.07
C PRO A 468 1.79 16.14 -12.22
N VAL A 469 2.58 15.55 -11.31
CA VAL A 469 2.82 14.10 -11.27
C VAL A 469 1.56 13.34 -10.87
N ILE A 470 0.92 13.78 -9.77
CA ILE A 470 -0.30 13.18 -9.25
C ILE A 470 -1.47 13.40 -10.22
N GLU A 471 -1.56 14.57 -10.85
CA GLU A 471 -2.57 14.87 -11.86
C GLU A 471 -2.44 13.95 -13.07
N LYS A 472 -1.22 13.71 -13.58
CA LYS A 472 -1.00 12.74 -14.67
C LYS A 472 -1.39 11.32 -14.26
N ALA A 473 -1.11 10.92 -13.01
CA ALA A 473 -1.52 9.64 -12.48
C ALA A 473 -3.05 9.52 -12.34
N ALA A 474 -3.74 10.59 -11.95
CA ALA A 474 -5.19 10.65 -11.88
C ALA A 474 -5.83 10.62 -13.27
N LEU A 475 -5.25 11.30 -14.24
CA LEU A 475 -5.71 11.28 -15.62
C LEU A 475 -5.61 9.89 -16.25
N SER A 476 -4.58 9.10 -15.92
CA SER A 476 -4.46 7.72 -16.41
C SER A 476 -5.57 6.80 -15.86
N ILE A 477 -6.18 7.17 -14.75
CA ILE A 477 -7.33 6.46 -14.15
C ILE A 477 -8.65 7.02 -14.67
N HIS A 478 -8.77 8.34 -14.72
CA HIS A 478 -10.04 9.01 -15.07
C HIS A 478 -10.35 8.96 -16.58
N SER A 479 -9.34 8.76 -17.42
CA SER A 479 -9.48 8.67 -18.89
C SER A 479 -8.99 7.31 -19.39
N PRO A 480 -9.80 6.23 -19.27
CA PRO A 480 -9.42 4.87 -19.70
C PRO A 480 -9.03 4.80 -21.17
N GLU A 481 -9.62 5.68 -22.02
CA GLU A 481 -9.27 5.78 -23.45
C GLU A 481 -7.78 6.05 -23.69
N THR A 482 -7.11 6.81 -22.82
CA THR A 482 -5.67 7.09 -22.96
C THR A 482 -4.84 5.83 -22.75
N TYR A 483 -5.27 4.95 -21.82
CA TYR A 483 -4.66 3.66 -21.58
C TYR A 483 -4.87 2.70 -22.77
N VAL A 484 -6.11 2.63 -23.29
CA VAL A 484 -6.47 1.78 -24.43
C VAL A 484 -5.74 2.22 -25.71
N LYS A 485 -5.74 3.54 -26.01
CA LYS A 485 -5.03 4.09 -27.17
C LYS A 485 -3.52 3.88 -27.10
N ALA A 486 -2.91 3.98 -25.90
CA ALA A 486 -1.47 3.75 -25.74
C ALA A 486 -1.05 2.34 -26.14
N LEU A 487 -1.92 1.33 -25.97
CA LEU A 487 -1.66 -0.07 -26.34
C LEU A 487 -2.05 -0.39 -27.82
N GLY A 488 -2.56 0.58 -28.58
CA GLY A 488 -2.92 0.38 -29.99
C GLY A 488 -4.17 -0.48 -30.20
N VAL A 489 -4.98 -0.67 -29.16
CA VAL A 489 -6.29 -1.32 -29.26
C VAL A 489 -7.27 -0.33 -29.92
N LYS A 490 -7.99 -0.79 -30.96
CA LYS A 490 -8.97 0.01 -31.72
C LYS A 490 -10.36 -0.17 -31.14
#